data_863a626f94173ae583e5969cd6659992
#
_entry.id   863a626f94173ae583e5969cd6659992
#
_cell.length_a   1.000
_cell.length_b   1.000
_cell.length_c   1.000
_cell.angle_alpha   90.00
_cell.angle_beta   90.00
_cell.angle_gamma   90.00
#
_symmetry.space_group_name_H-M   'P 1'
#
loop_
_entity.id
_entity.type
_entity.pdbx_description
1 polymer ?
#
loop_
_entity_poly.entity_id
_entity_poly.type
_entity_poly.pdbx_seq_one_letter_code
_entity_poly.pdbx_strand_id
1 'polypeptide(L)'
;KLDLDQQPAIAEYLNYPQEDIFERVESFMKDYYTAARTIYQSSEMLKERMALEGSTGSKDRISFREALRARQHLPVKKVEGFQLHKKILSSNNPNVFQEDPVRLIRIFRLAQQFGAKLDSDLRFLITRSIPLIDHSIINSAAAAKSFCSILRSPGEVYPVLIQMHEMGVLGRYLPEFGALTCMVQHEYYHRYTADAHVLRTIRHLDRVFSKHDDEYGRYEKELQKNDAPLLLYLILLLHDIGKAEGVKSHDVNGVRIAQPILNRFNIGREQQEQILFIIRNHLKMARFWQRFDLDDPKTAASFAKFVEDPQKLRLLYVHTYCDARGTAPTLWNNHKDTLHRTLYVRTLEQFQDDEIIEQKRKDLISMLHQEILEKKIGDISKEEVEAHFSLLPERYFINTDQEDIELHLRMVNKLLTQIQTAYSMGTLAPIIHWHDDIDLGMTVVNVVTWDRAGLFYKLAGALTLAGVNIVSTKAITRKDHISIDTFYIIDPSGGTVSDEKARKVFEKRLDEALIQEKELMPAIDEREAKIADQRNDKDMLPAPFPPSVDVYHELSLKQTIIEVQASDRIGLLYRISRLITKMGFDIGFARIATERGVAMDTFYIKNEKSEEDTHTSALIELREELDKIVKE
;
A
#
# COMPACT_ATOMS: atom_id res chain seq x y z
N LYS A 1 0.34 -26.59 -11.31
CA LYS A 1 0.21 -25.19 -10.88
C LYS A 1 0.64 -24.33 -12.05
N LEU A 2 -0.21 -23.40 -12.46
CA LEU A 2 0.10 -22.50 -13.58
C LEU A 2 0.89 -21.32 -13.00
N ASP A 3 2.22 -21.43 -13.00
CA ASP A 3 3.10 -20.39 -12.48
C ASP A 3 3.31 -19.26 -13.53
N LEU A 4 3.70 -18.08 -13.10
CA LEU A 4 3.77 -16.88 -13.94
C LEU A 4 4.71 -17.02 -15.14
N ASP A 5 5.81 -17.75 -14.97
CA ASP A 5 6.81 -18.05 -15.99
C ASP A 5 6.30 -18.95 -17.13
N GLN A 6 5.26 -19.74 -16.86
CA GLN A 6 4.67 -20.68 -17.84
C GLN A 6 3.54 -20.03 -18.65
N GLN A 7 2.93 -18.97 -18.15
CA GLN A 7 1.76 -18.35 -18.76
C GLN A 7 2.04 -17.80 -20.18
N PRO A 8 3.17 -17.13 -20.46
CA PRO A 8 3.46 -16.65 -21.81
C PRO A 8 3.58 -17.78 -22.84
N ALA A 9 4.31 -18.84 -22.51
CA ALA A 9 4.52 -19.99 -23.41
C ALA A 9 3.19 -20.71 -23.70
N ILE A 10 2.31 -20.84 -22.70
CA ILE A 10 0.99 -21.47 -22.89
C ILE A 10 0.06 -20.57 -23.72
N ALA A 11 0.07 -19.27 -23.47
CA ALA A 11 -0.73 -18.32 -24.25
C ALA A 11 -0.32 -18.31 -25.73
N GLU A 12 0.98 -18.40 -26.01
CA GLU A 12 1.51 -18.54 -27.36
C GLU A 12 1.12 -19.88 -28.00
N TYR A 13 1.30 -21.00 -27.28
CA TYR A 13 0.90 -22.33 -27.75
C TYR A 13 -0.60 -22.41 -28.08
N LEU A 14 -1.44 -21.70 -27.34
CA LEU A 14 -2.88 -21.62 -27.57
C LEU A 14 -3.28 -20.59 -28.65
N ASN A 15 -2.30 -19.96 -29.32
CA ASN A 15 -2.49 -19.00 -30.40
C ASN A 15 -3.33 -17.77 -30.04
N TYR A 16 -3.14 -17.20 -28.86
CA TYR A 16 -3.75 -15.92 -28.53
C TYR A 16 -3.17 -14.81 -29.44
N PRO A 17 -4.03 -13.95 -30.06
CA PRO A 17 -3.63 -13.14 -31.21
C PRO A 17 -2.89 -11.85 -30.88
N GLN A 18 -2.80 -11.46 -29.61
CA GLN A 18 -2.17 -10.20 -29.19
C GLN A 18 -0.67 -10.20 -29.48
N GLU A 19 -0.16 -9.11 -30.05
CA GLU A 19 1.29 -8.95 -30.33
C GLU A 19 2.07 -8.70 -29.04
N ASP A 20 1.52 -7.88 -28.15
CA ASP A 20 2.11 -7.65 -26.82
C ASP A 20 1.97 -8.89 -25.93
N ILE A 21 3.09 -9.31 -25.33
CA ILE A 21 3.15 -10.52 -24.52
C ILE A 21 2.26 -10.43 -23.27
N PHE A 22 2.15 -9.24 -22.67
CA PHE A 22 1.35 -9.03 -21.47
C PHE A 22 -0.13 -9.05 -21.80
N GLU A 23 -0.57 -8.34 -22.86
CA GLU A 23 -1.95 -8.40 -23.34
C GLU A 23 -2.38 -9.81 -23.73
N ARG A 24 -1.45 -10.59 -24.33
CA ARG A 24 -1.68 -11.98 -24.67
C ARG A 24 -1.91 -12.85 -23.44
N VAL A 25 -1.08 -12.69 -22.43
CA VAL A 25 -1.20 -13.42 -21.16
C VAL A 25 -2.45 -13.01 -20.40
N GLU A 26 -2.79 -11.72 -20.36
CA GLU A 26 -4.02 -11.23 -19.73
C GLU A 26 -5.29 -11.83 -20.39
N SER A 27 -5.33 -11.88 -21.71
CA SER A 27 -6.42 -12.50 -22.46
C SER A 27 -6.55 -13.99 -22.17
N PHE A 28 -5.46 -14.74 -22.21
CA PHE A 28 -5.43 -16.15 -21.85
C PHE A 28 -5.88 -16.40 -20.42
N MET A 29 -5.36 -15.64 -19.47
CA MET A 29 -5.70 -15.81 -18.05
C MET A 29 -7.13 -15.41 -17.74
N LYS A 30 -7.70 -14.42 -18.43
CA LYS A 30 -9.11 -14.08 -18.33
C LYS A 30 -10.01 -15.25 -18.74
N ASP A 31 -9.70 -15.90 -19.86
CA ASP A 31 -10.46 -17.06 -20.32
C ASP A 31 -10.30 -18.25 -19.38
N TYR A 32 -9.07 -18.48 -18.90
CA TYR A 32 -8.78 -19.52 -17.90
C TYR A 32 -9.60 -19.33 -16.61
N TYR A 33 -9.59 -18.12 -16.02
CA TYR A 33 -10.35 -17.87 -14.81
C TYR A 33 -11.84 -17.88 -15.04
N THR A 34 -12.32 -17.47 -16.21
CA THR A 34 -13.75 -17.55 -16.58
C THR A 34 -14.21 -19.01 -16.66
N ALA A 35 -13.42 -19.87 -17.28
CA ALA A 35 -13.69 -21.30 -17.34
C ALA A 35 -13.63 -21.95 -15.93
N ALA A 36 -12.58 -21.64 -15.17
CA ALA A 36 -12.41 -22.15 -13.80
C ALA A 36 -13.56 -21.72 -12.90
N ARG A 37 -14.03 -20.47 -12.98
CA ARG A 37 -15.20 -19.94 -12.26
C ARG A 37 -16.46 -20.71 -12.62
N THR A 38 -16.72 -20.96 -13.90
CA THR A 38 -17.90 -21.70 -14.37
C THR A 38 -17.91 -23.13 -13.81
N ILE A 39 -16.75 -23.80 -13.84
CA ILE A 39 -16.60 -25.15 -13.28
C ILE A 39 -16.83 -25.14 -11.77
N TYR A 40 -16.22 -24.18 -11.08
CA TYR A 40 -16.39 -24.03 -9.62
C TYR A 40 -17.86 -23.83 -9.23
N GLN A 41 -18.55 -22.88 -9.87
CA GLN A 41 -19.97 -22.58 -9.62
C GLN A 41 -20.85 -23.80 -9.89
N SER A 42 -20.63 -24.51 -10.99
CA SER A 42 -21.37 -25.73 -11.34
C SER A 42 -21.12 -26.85 -10.32
N SER A 43 -19.87 -26.99 -9.85
CA SER A 43 -19.50 -27.99 -8.85
C SER A 43 -20.13 -27.70 -7.48
N GLU A 44 -20.18 -26.45 -7.04
CA GLU A 44 -20.81 -26.08 -5.78
C GLU A 44 -22.34 -26.31 -5.83
N MET A 45 -22.98 -25.94 -6.93
CA MET A 45 -24.42 -26.23 -7.13
C MET A 45 -24.71 -27.74 -7.10
N LEU A 46 -23.83 -28.54 -7.70
CA LEU A 46 -23.98 -30.02 -7.68
C LEU A 46 -23.80 -30.59 -6.27
N LYS A 47 -22.75 -30.12 -5.54
CA LYS A 47 -22.53 -30.54 -4.14
C LYS A 47 -23.71 -30.22 -3.23
N GLU A 48 -24.28 -29.00 -3.36
CA GLU A 48 -25.45 -28.61 -2.57
C GLU A 48 -26.63 -29.54 -2.84
N ARG A 49 -26.90 -29.91 -4.08
CA ARG A 49 -27.94 -30.87 -4.46
C ARG A 49 -27.66 -32.28 -3.93
N MET A 50 -26.43 -32.77 -4.09
CA MET A 50 -26.03 -34.09 -3.58
C MET A 50 -26.05 -34.18 -2.05
N ALA A 51 -25.67 -33.08 -1.35
CA ALA A 51 -25.75 -33.03 0.10
C ALA A 51 -27.21 -33.09 0.62
N LEU A 52 -28.16 -32.53 -0.12
CA LEU A 52 -29.58 -32.68 0.18
C LEU A 52 -30.07 -34.12 -0.04
N GLU A 53 -29.56 -34.81 -1.06
CA GLU A 53 -29.86 -36.22 -1.32
C GLU A 53 -29.15 -37.18 -0.34
N GLY A 54 -27.89 -36.84 0.06
CA GLY A 54 -27.07 -37.65 0.98
C GLY A 54 -27.47 -37.55 2.43
N SER A 55 -28.16 -36.48 2.86
CA SER A 55 -28.69 -36.35 4.23
C SER A 55 -29.84 -37.32 4.55
N THR A 56 -30.31 -38.05 3.56
CA THR A 56 -31.27 -39.15 3.76
C THR A 56 -30.63 -40.45 4.28
N GLY A 57 -29.27 -40.50 4.42
CA GLY A 57 -28.51 -41.72 4.79
C GLY A 57 -27.89 -41.75 6.20
N SER A 58 -27.91 -40.67 6.97
CA SER A 58 -27.34 -40.60 8.33
C SER A 58 -28.33 -41.05 9.41
N LYS A 59 -27.84 -41.81 10.39
CA LYS A 59 -28.62 -42.55 11.43
C LYS A 59 -29.41 -41.70 12.44
N ASP A 60 -29.48 -40.41 12.30
CA ASP A 60 -30.48 -39.58 12.98
C ASP A 60 -31.71 -39.40 12.07
N ARG A 61 -32.44 -40.47 11.92
CA ARG A 61 -33.77 -40.48 11.30
C ARG A 61 -34.76 -39.69 12.17
N ILE A 62 -34.67 -38.39 12.15
CA ILE A 62 -35.87 -37.57 12.31
C ILE A 62 -36.70 -37.89 11.06
N SER A 63 -37.75 -38.62 11.23
CA SER A 63 -38.64 -39.02 10.14
C SER A 63 -38.96 -37.79 9.28
N PHE A 64 -38.91 -37.92 7.95
CA PHE A 64 -39.35 -36.87 7.01
C PHE A 64 -40.76 -36.32 7.41
N ARG A 65 -41.58 -37.13 8.02
CA ARG A 65 -42.87 -36.73 8.63
C ARG A 65 -42.70 -35.88 9.90
N GLU A 66 -41.67 -36.09 10.71
CA GLU A 66 -41.36 -35.24 11.88
C GLU A 66 -40.68 -33.95 11.47
N ALA A 67 -39.82 -33.97 10.45
CA ALA A 67 -39.26 -32.77 9.84
C ALA A 67 -40.37 -31.94 9.13
N LEU A 68 -41.35 -32.59 8.50
CA LEU A 68 -42.51 -31.92 7.92
C LEU A 68 -43.45 -31.37 9.03
N ARG A 69 -43.67 -32.12 10.11
CA ARG A 69 -44.47 -31.67 11.26
C ARG A 69 -43.78 -30.58 12.05
N ALA A 70 -42.47 -30.63 12.23
CA ALA A 70 -41.66 -29.54 12.80
C ALA A 70 -41.66 -28.26 11.92
N ARG A 71 -41.81 -28.40 10.60
CA ARG A 71 -42.06 -27.28 9.70
C ARG A 71 -43.44 -26.63 9.88
N GLN A 72 -44.44 -27.38 10.30
CA GLN A 72 -45.82 -26.87 10.40
C GLN A 72 -46.11 -26.01 11.63
N HIS A 73 -45.27 -25.96 12.65
CA HIS A 73 -45.56 -25.28 13.92
C HIS A 73 -44.74 -24.02 14.22
N LEU A 74 -43.84 -23.59 13.33
CA LEU A 74 -43.15 -22.31 13.50
C LEU A 74 -43.77 -21.27 12.56
N PRO A 75 -43.98 -20.01 13.03
CA PRO A 75 -44.59 -18.99 12.20
C PRO A 75 -43.69 -18.69 10.99
N VAL A 76 -44.20 -18.93 9.79
CA VAL A 76 -43.59 -18.54 8.53
C VAL A 76 -43.90 -17.07 8.29
N LYS A 77 -42.88 -16.22 8.34
CA LYS A 77 -43.06 -14.81 8.01
C LYS A 77 -42.99 -14.61 6.48
N LYS A 78 -44.08 -14.12 5.91
CA LYS A 78 -44.10 -13.72 4.49
C LYS A 78 -43.52 -12.32 4.35
N VAL A 79 -42.54 -12.15 3.46
CA VAL A 79 -41.85 -10.88 3.21
C VAL A 79 -41.67 -10.72 1.71
N GLU A 80 -42.34 -9.73 1.10
CA GLU A 80 -42.18 -9.33 -0.30
C GLU A 80 -42.20 -10.47 -1.35
N GLY A 81 -43.04 -11.49 -1.14
CA GLY A 81 -43.18 -12.68 -2.02
C GLY A 81 -42.29 -13.85 -1.60
N PHE A 82 -41.48 -13.70 -0.57
CA PHE A 82 -40.63 -14.74 0.00
C PHE A 82 -41.16 -15.24 1.34
N GLN A 83 -40.65 -16.40 1.77
CA GLN A 83 -40.95 -17.03 3.06
C GLN A 83 -39.68 -17.07 3.89
N LEU A 84 -39.71 -16.50 5.10
CA LEU A 84 -38.63 -16.57 6.07
C LEU A 84 -38.98 -17.57 7.15
N HIS A 85 -38.19 -18.64 7.25
CA HIS A 85 -38.31 -19.67 8.26
C HIS A 85 -36.93 -20.01 8.85
N LYS A 86 -36.77 -19.91 10.17
CA LYS A 86 -35.49 -20.22 10.87
C LYS A 86 -34.22 -19.60 10.19
N LYS A 87 -34.26 -18.34 9.80
CA LYS A 87 -33.17 -17.66 9.09
C LYS A 87 -32.85 -18.28 7.71
N ILE A 88 -33.86 -18.91 7.07
CA ILE A 88 -33.77 -19.37 5.68
C ILE A 88 -34.83 -18.63 4.88
N LEU A 89 -34.43 -18.00 3.80
CA LEU A 89 -35.35 -17.42 2.82
C LEU A 89 -35.57 -18.41 1.69
N SER A 90 -36.83 -18.62 1.34
CA SER A 90 -37.29 -19.50 0.28
C SER A 90 -38.45 -18.89 -0.50
N SER A 91 -38.81 -19.46 -1.64
CA SER A 91 -40.02 -19.10 -2.38
C SER A 91 -40.71 -20.33 -2.90
N ASN A 92 -42.06 -20.42 -2.68
CA ASN A 92 -42.88 -21.43 -3.29
C ASN A 92 -43.46 -20.97 -4.65
N ASN A 93 -43.21 -19.72 -5.05
CA ASN A 93 -43.67 -19.16 -6.30
C ASN A 93 -42.52 -19.16 -7.34
N PRO A 94 -42.58 -20.01 -8.37
CA PRO A 94 -41.53 -20.05 -9.40
C PRO A 94 -41.47 -18.78 -10.26
N ASN A 95 -42.49 -17.93 -10.23
CA ASN A 95 -42.59 -16.70 -10.99
C ASN A 95 -42.31 -15.45 -10.14
N VAL A 96 -41.78 -15.60 -8.92
CA VAL A 96 -41.57 -14.49 -7.97
C VAL A 96 -40.75 -13.37 -8.53
N PHE A 97 -39.78 -13.65 -9.41
CA PHE A 97 -38.93 -12.65 -10.08
C PHE A 97 -39.52 -12.14 -11.40
N GLN A 98 -40.38 -12.90 -12.09
CA GLN A 98 -41.14 -12.42 -13.25
C GLN A 98 -42.19 -11.38 -12.83
N GLU A 99 -42.84 -11.60 -11.67
CA GLU A 99 -43.81 -10.65 -11.12
C GLU A 99 -43.21 -9.29 -10.76
N ASP A 100 -42.01 -9.30 -10.19
CA ASP A 100 -41.24 -8.10 -9.84
C ASP A 100 -39.72 -8.37 -9.93
N PRO A 101 -39.05 -8.06 -11.08
CA PRO A 101 -37.64 -8.32 -11.24
C PRO A 101 -36.74 -7.54 -10.26
N VAL A 102 -37.21 -6.44 -9.65
CA VAL A 102 -36.47 -5.72 -8.60
C VAL A 102 -36.15 -6.63 -7.40
N ARG A 103 -36.96 -7.66 -7.19
CA ARG A 103 -36.75 -8.67 -6.15
C ARG A 103 -35.40 -9.40 -6.30
N LEU A 104 -34.80 -9.44 -7.51
CA LEU A 104 -33.46 -10.00 -7.73
C LEU A 104 -32.34 -9.23 -6.99
N ILE A 105 -32.55 -7.96 -6.71
CA ILE A 105 -31.65 -7.16 -5.88
C ILE A 105 -32.13 -7.14 -4.43
N ARG A 106 -33.44 -7.01 -4.25
CA ARG A 106 -34.07 -6.88 -2.93
C ARG A 106 -33.90 -8.10 -2.04
N ILE A 107 -33.84 -9.30 -2.62
CA ILE A 107 -33.66 -10.55 -1.87
C ILE A 107 -32.36 -10.57 -1.04
N PHE A 108 -31.27 -10.00 -1.59
CA PHE A 108 -29.99 -9.91 -0.89
C PHE A 108 -30.06 -8.91 0.27
N ARG A 109 -30.76 -7.79 0.10
CA ARG A 109 -31.04 -6.85 1.20
C ARG A 109 -31.86 -7.53 2.31
N LEU A 110 -32.87 -8.31 1.93
CA LEU A 110 -33.68 -9.06 2.91
C LEU A 110 -32.85 -10.13 3.64
N ALA A 111 -31.99 -10.86 2.90
CA ALA A 111 -31.07 -11.83 3.49
C ALA A 111 -30.14 -11.17 4.52
N GLN A 112 -29.56 -10.03 4.20
CA GLN A 112 -28.74 -9.23 5.12
C GLN A 112 -29.55 -8.77 6.33
N GLN A 113 -30.69 -8.13 6.12
CA GLN A 113 -31.53 -7.56 7.18
C GLN A 113 -31.99 -8.60 8.21
N PHE A 114 -32.29 -9.84 7.77
CA PHE A 114 -32.73 -10.91 8.65
C PHE A 114 -31.61 -11.86 9.10
N GLY A 115 -30.37 -11.63 8.68
CA GLY A 115 -29.25 -12.54 8.88
C GLY A 115 -29.61 -13.95 8.35
N ALA A 116 -30.29 -14.01 7.19
CA ALA A 116 -30.86 -15.22 6.63
C ALA A 116 -30.03 -15.73 5.45
N LYS A 117 -30.02 -17.07 5.28
CA LYS A 117 -29.44 -17.74 4.12
C LYS A 117 -30.53 -17.96 3.06
N LEU A 118 -30.15 -17.92 1.80
CA LEU A 118 -31.00 -18.31 0.68
C LEU A 118 -30.99 -19.84 0.59
N ASP A 119 -32.14 -20.46 0.45
CA ASP A 119 -32.20 -21.90 0.19
C ASP A 119 -31.71 -22.25 -1.22
N SER A 120 -31.40 -23.50 -1.49
CA SER A 120 -30.84 -23.98 -2.75
C SER A 120 -31.77 -23.73 -3.94
N ASP A 121 -33.07 -23.92 -3.76
CA ASP A 121 -34.06 -23.76 -4.83
C ASP A 121 -34.21 -22.29 -5.20
N LEU A 122 -34.20 -21.40 -4.20
CA LEU A 122 -34.23 -19.96 -4.43
C LEU A 122 -32.92 -19.45 -5.12
N ARG A 123 -31.78 -19.98 -4.71
CA ARG A 123 -30.48 -19.66 -5.37
C ARG A 123 -30.50 -20.08 -6.84
N PHE A 124 -31.00 -21.28 -7.14
CA PHE A 124 -31.18 -21.75 -8.50
C PHE A 124 -32.18 -20.88 -9.29
N LEU A 125 -33.28 -20.48 -8.69
CA LEU A 125 -34.29 -19.63 -9.28
C LEU A 125 -33.72 -18.24 -9.59
N ILE A 126 -32.91 -17.66 -8.69
CA ILE A 126 -32.18 -16.38 -8.92
C ILE A 126 -31.29 -16.52 -10.17
N THR A 127 -30.44 -17.55 -10.21
CA THR A 127 -29.50 -17.74 -11.32
C THR A 127 -30.22 -17.86 -12.66
N ARG A 128 -31.34 -18.56 -12.73
CA ARG A 128 -32.17 -18.66 -13.96
C ARG A 128 -32.85 -17.34 -14.33
N SER A 129 -33.10 -16.48 -13.36
CA SER A 129 -33.84 -15.22 -13.54
C SER A 129 -32.91 -14.02 -13.82
N ILE A 130 -31.59 -14.20 -13.86
CA ILE A 130 -30.62 -13.14 -14.17
C ILE A 130 -30.95 -12.37 -15.48
N PRO A 131 -31.41 -13.02 -16.57
CA PRO A 131 -31.78 -12.29 -17.79
C PRO A 131 -32.88 -11.24 -17.59
N LEU A 132 -33.68 -11.33 -16.52
CA LEU A 132 -34.68 -10.33 -16.16
C LEU A 132 -34.07 -8.99 -15.67
N ILE A 133 -32.79 -8.99 -15.31
CA ILE A 133 -32.05 -7.76 -15.00
C ILE A 133 -31.67 -7.11 -16.34
N ASP A 134 -32.58 -6.39 -16.89
CA ASP A 134 -32.43 -5.61 -18.13
C ASP A 134 -32.13 -4.13 -17.82
N HIS A 135 -32.09 -3.33 -18.86
CA HIS A 135 -31.84 -1.89 -18.74
C HIS A 135 -32.85 -1.16 -17.83
N SER A 136 -34.11 -1.63 -17.77
CA SER A 136 -35.14 -1.03 -16.92
C SER A 136 -34.87 -1.27 -15.44
N ILE A 137 -34.38 -2.47 -15.08
CA ILE A 137 -34.03 -2.83 -13.71
C ILE A 137 -32.72 -2.17 -13.28
N ILE A 138 -31.73 -2.12 -14.18
CA ILE A 138 -30.45 -1.43 -13.95
C ILE A 138 -30.70 0.04 -13.57
N ASN A 139 -31.64 0.71 -14.21
CA ASN A 139 -31.98 2.12 -13.95
C ASN A 139 -33.16 2.32 -12.98
N SER A 140 -33.66 1.24 -12.35
CA SER A 140 -34.78 1.32 -11.43
C SER A 140 -34.38 1.99 -10.11
N ALA A 141 -35.08 3.05 -9.72
CA ALA A 141 -34.90 3.72 -8.44
C ALA A 141 -35.15 2.76 -7.25
N ALA A 142 -36.07 1.79 -7.39
CA ALA A 142 -36.35 0.80 -6.36
C ALA A 142 -35.20 -0.20 -6.22
N ALA A 143 -34.56 -0.62 -7.31
CA ALA A 143 -33.36 -1.45 -7.30
C ALA A 143 -32.18 -0.69 -6.71
N ALA A 144 -31.95 0.57 -7.11
CA ALA A 144 -30.93 1.45 -6.55
C ALA A 144 -31.10 1.65 -5.04
N LYS A 145 -32.31 1.91 -4.56
CA LYS A 145 -32.61 2.03 -3.13
C LYS A 145 -32.28 0.74 -2.38
N SER A 146 -32.61 -0.43 -2.95
CA SER A 146 -32.31 -1.73 -2.33
C SER A 146 -30.80 -1.99 -2.29
N PHE A 147 -30.07 -1.70 -3.35
CA PHE A 147 -28.62 -1.87 -3.42
C PHE A 147 -27.88 -0.90 -2.48
N CYS A 148 -28.23 0.37 -2.50
CA CYS A 148 -27.65 1.35 -1.56
C CYS A 148 -27.98 1.01 -0.09
N SER A 149 -29.11 0.37 0.18
CA SER A 149 -29.46 -0.10 1.52
C SER A 149 -28.53 -1.22 1.99
N ILE A 150 -28.08 -2.11 1.09
CA ILE A 150 -27.04 -3.11 1.40
C ILE A 150 -25.75 -2.40 1.83
N LEU A 151 -25.31 -1.41 1.06
CA LEU A 151 -24.07 -0.67 1.33
C LEU A 151 -24.12 0.22 2.58
N ARG A 152 -25.30 0.48 3.14
CA ARG A 152 -25.49 1.23 4.39
C ARG A 152 -25.41 0.37 5.65
N SER A 153 -25.08 -0.91 5.54
CA SER A 153 -24.97 -1.84 6.68
C SER A 153 -23.49 -2.10 6.98
N PRO A 154 -22.80 -1.22 7.73
CA PRO A 154 -21.37 -1.32 7.95
C PRO A 154 -20.99 -2.64 8.63
N GLY A 155 -19.91 -3.27 8.16
CA GLY A 155 -19.42 -4.55 8.66
C GLY A 155 -20.10 -5.79 8.08
N GLU A 156 -21.16 -5.64 7.27
CA GLU A 156 -21.95 -6.76 6.72
C GLU A 156 -22.13 -6.70 5.19
N VAL A 157 -21.33 -5.91 4.49
CA VAL A 157 -21.49 -5.67 3.05
C VAL A 157 -20.79 -6.74 2.21
N TYR A 158 -19.57 -7.13 2.57
CA TYR A 158 -18.81 -8.13 1.82
C TYR A 158 -19.54 -9.47 1.66
N PRO A 159 -20.13 -10.08 2.71
CA PRO A 159 -20.82 -11.36 2.57
C PRO A 159 -21.99 -11.31 1.57
N VAL A 160 -22.62 -10.15 1.44
CA VAL A 160 -23.72 -9.95 0.50
C VAL A 160 -23.22 -9.75 -0.92
N LEU A 161 -22.23 -8.86 -1.12
CA LEU A 161 -21.72 -8.60 -2.44
C LEU A 161 -20.99 -9.79 -3.05
N ILE A 162 -20.26 -10.59 -2.25
CA ILE A 162 -19.63 -11.80 -2.76
C ILE A 162 -20.69 -12.82 -3.20
N GLN A 163 -21.78 -12.97 -2.45
CA GLN A 163 -22.88 -13.84 -2.83
C GLN A 163 -23.57 -13.37 -4.13
N MET A 164 -23.85 -12.05 -4.25
CA MET A 164 -24.36 -11.46 -5.49
C MET A 164 -23.43 -11.68 -6.68
N HIS A 165 -22.11 -11.57 -6.44
CA HIS A 165 -21.10 -11.78 -7.47
C HIS A 165 -21.01 -13.24 -7.90
N GLU A 166 -20.94 -14.17 -6.96
CA GLU A 166 -20.92 -15.61 -7.23
C GLU A 166 -22.13 -16.08 -8.02
N MET A 167 -23.31 -15.52 -7.73
CA MET A 167 -24.55 -15.84 -8.45
C MET A 167 -24.70 -15.06 -9.76
N GLY A 168 -23.77 -14.18 -10.15
CA GLY A 168 -23.79 -13.39 -11.39
C GLY A 168 -24.71 -12.17 -11.35
N VAL A 169 -25.40 -11.92 -10.23
CA VAL A 169 -26.32 -10.79 -10.06
C VAL A 169 -25.59 -9.45 -10.02
N LEU A 170 -24.44 -9.38 -9.30
CA LEU A 170 -23.70 -8.13 -9.14
C LEU A 170 -23.24 -7.56 -10.49
N GLY A 171 -22.56 -8.38 -11.29
CA GLY A 171 -22.05 -7.95 -12.60
C GLY A 171 -23.15 -7.72 -13.63
N ARG A 172 -24.34 -8.31 -13.46
CA ARG A 172 -25.48 -8.04 -14.33
C ARG A 172 -26.18 -6.73 -13.98
N TYR A 173 -26.27 -6.43 -12.66
CA TYR A 173 -26.87 -5.19 -12.15
C TYR A 173 -25.94 -3.98 -12.30
N LEU A 174 -24.63 -4.19 -12.15
CA LEU A 174 -23.58 -3.23 -12.42
C LEU A 174 -22.70 -3.76 -13.57
N PRO A 175 -23.11 -3.55 -14.84
CA PRO A 175 -22.35 -4.04 -15.99
C PRO A 175 -20.91 -3.54 -16.03
N GLU A 176 -20.70 -2.34 -15.50
CA GLU A 176 -19.41 -1.68 -15.41
C GLU A 176 -18.47 -2.48 -14.45
N PHE A 177 -18.96 -2.95 -13.31
CA PHE A 177 -18.25 -3.89 -12.44
C PHE A 177 -18.15 -5.29 -13.09
N GLY A 178 -19.18 -5.69 -13.82
CA GLY A 178 -19.20 -6.95 -14.55
C GLY A 178 -18.02 -7.08 -15.53
N ALA A 179 -17.57 -5.97 -16.13
CA ALA A 179 -16.43 -5.94 -17.04
C ALA A 179 -15.09 -6.28 -16.35
N LEU A 180 -15.00 -6.10 -15.04
CA LEU A 180 -13.83 -6.49 -14.23
C LEU A 180 -13.78 -7.99 -13.91
N THR A 181 -14.87 -8.73 -14.16
CA THR A 181 -14.97 -10.14 -13.77
C THR A 181 -13.90 -10.99 -14.45
N CYS A 182 -13.14 -11.72 -13.65
CA CYS A 182 -12.00 -12.54 -14.08
C CYS A 182 -10.91 -11.75 -14.83
N MET A 183 -10.91 -10.43 -14.78
CA MET A 183 -9.90 -9.62 -15.41
C MET A 183 -8.59 -9.76 -14.64
N VAL A 184 -7.57 -10.25 -15.32
CA VAL A 184 -6.21 -10.35 -14.82
C VAL A 184 -5.44 -9.14 -15.33
N GLN A 185 -4.69 -8.52 -14.46
CA GLN A 185 -3.74 -7.49 -14.82
C GLN A 185 -2.34 -7.99 -14.52
N HIS A 186 -1.45 -7.87 -15.48
CA HIS A 186 -0.05 -8.23 -15.33
C HIS A 186 0.72 -7.14 -14.57
N GLU A 187 0.07 -6.54 -13.56
CA GLU A 187 0.76 -5.72 -12.58
C GLU A 187 1.32 -6.63 -11.49
N TYR A 188 2.59 -6.51 -11.25
CA TYR A 188 3.37 -7.34 -10.31
C TYR A 188 2.80 -7.38 -8.88
N TYR A 189 1.99 -6.39 -8.54
CA TYR A 189 1.40 -6.24 -7.21
C TYR A 189 0.09 -7.01 -7.02
N HIS A 190 -0.64 -7.30 -8.10
CA HIS A 190 -1.98 -7.89 -7.99
C HIS A 190 -1.91 -9.41 -7.94
N ARG A 191 -2.26 -9.98 -6.78
CA ARG A 191 -2.38 -11.43 -6.59
C ARG A 191 -3.74 -11.96 -7.05
N TYR A 192 -4.70 -11.11 -7.25
CA TYR A 192 -6.09 -11.42 -7.50
C TYR A 192 -6.56 -10.80 -8.80
N THR A 193 -7.65 -11.34 -9.38
CA THR A 193 -8.39 -10.68 -10.45
C THR A 193 -8.99 -9.35 -9.99
N ALA A 194 -9.25 -8.42 -10.89
CA ALA A 194 -9.73 -7.08 -10.54
C ALA A 194 -11.04 -7.10 -9.75
N ASP A 195 -11.98 -7.97 -10.10
CA ASP A 195 -13.23 -8.19 -9.36
C ASP A 195 -12.98 -8.73 -7.94
N ALA A 196 -12.10 -9.72 -7.82
CA ALA A 196 -11.74 -10.30 -6.51
C ALA A 196 -11.00 -9.28 -5.63
N HIS A 197 -10.11 -8.46 -6.21
CA HIS A 197 -9.43 -7.37 -5.52
C HIS A 197 -10.47 -6.38 -4.93
N VAL A 198 -11.37 -5.83 -5.75
CA VAL A 198 -12.40 -4.89 -5.30
C VAL A 198 -13.25 -5.47 -4.16
N LEU A 199 -13.70 -6.71 -4.28
CA LEU A 199 -14.48 -7.33 -3.20
C LEU A 199 -13.66 -7.54 -1.92
N ARG A 200 -12.35 -7.81 -2.03
CA ARG A 200 -11.47 -7.93 -0.87
C ARG A 200 -11.22 -6.59 -0.17
N THR A 201 -11.14 -5.48 -0.90
CA THR A 201 -11.05 -4.15 -0.28
C THR A 201 -12.27 -3.87 0.59
N ILE A 202 -13.47 -4.24 0.09
CA ILE A 202 -14.73 -4.14 0.85
C ILE A 202 -14.71 -5.05 2.09
N ARG A 203 -14.14 -6.26 2.01
CA ARG A 203 -13.95 -7.14 3.17
C ARG A 203 -13.09 -6.49 4.24
N HIS A 204 -12.05 -5.75 3.86
CA HIS A 204 -11.22 -5.03 4.82
C HIS A 204 -11.96 -3.85 5.44
N LEU A 205 -12.79 -3.14 4.68
CA LEU A 205 -13.66 -2.10 5.24
C LEU A 205 -14.69 -2.67 6.23
N ASP A 206 -15.30 -3.82 5.93
CA ASP A 206 -16.17 -4.51 6.90
C ASP A 206 -15.45 -4.80 8.22
N ARG A 207 -14.17 -5.18 8.15
CA ARG A 207 -13.36 -5.41 9.36
C ARG A 207 -13.07 -4.13 10.12
N VAL A 208 -12.84 -3.01 9.44
CA VAL A 208 -12.69 -1.68 10.08
C VAL A 208 -13.92 -1.35 10.90
N PHE A 209 -15.13 -1.65 10.41
CA PHE A 209 -16.37 -1.38 11.13
C PHE A 209 -16.74 -2.43 12.19
N SER A 210 -16.25 -3.66 12.10
CA SER A 210 -16.72 -4.77 12.95
C SER A 210 -15.69 -5.28 13.95
N LYS A 211 -14.42 -4.93 13.77
CA LYS A 211 -13.33 -5.38 14.64
C LYS A 211 -12.72 -4.19 15.39
N HIS A 212 -12.62 -4.36 16.70
CA HIS A 212 -12.05 -3.35 17.61
C HIS A 212 -10.63 -3.72 18.03
N ASP A 213 -9.90 -4.49 17.21
CA ASP A 213 -8.50 -4.81 17.47
C ASP A 213 -7.58 -3.62 17.11
N ASP A 214 -6.33 -3.69 17.56
CA ASP A 214 -5.36 -2.59 17.41
C ASP A 214 -5.08 -2.23 15.94
N GLU A 215 -5.21 -3.18 15.03
CA GLU A 215 -4.97 -2.97 13.60
C GLU A 215 -6.08 -2.13 12.95
N TYR A 216 -7.36 -2.49 13.20
CA TYR A 216 -8.51 -1.84 12.55
C TYR A 216 -9.08 -0.68 13.35
N GLY A 217 -8.95 -0.70 14.68
CA GLY A 217 -9.54 0.29 15.58
C GLY A 217 -9.03 1.71 15.37
N ARG A 218 -7.85 1.88 14.83
CA ARG A 218 -7.31 3.21 14.48
C ARG A 218 -8.10 3.85 13.34
N TYR A 219 -8.43 3.08 12.31
CA TYR A 219 -9.20 3.53 11.15
C TYR A 219 -10.66 3.75 11.52
N GLU A 220 -11.24 2.91 12.39
CA GLU A 220 -12.58 3.07 12.91
C GLU A 220 -12.75 4.40 13.64
N LYS A 221 -11.80 4.77 14.52
CA LYS A 221 -11.83 6.04 15.25
C LYS A 221 -11.91 7.27 14.34
N GLU A 222 -11.27 7.22 13.19
CA GLU A 222 -11.33 8.29 12.20
C GLU A 222 -12.67 8.34 11.48
N LEU A 223 -13.37 7.21 11.33
CA LEU A 223 -14.68 7.12 10.69
C LEU A 223 -15.84 7.53 11.59
N GLN A 224 -15.69 7.51 12.91
CA GLN A 224 -16.74 7.90 13.86
C GLN A 224 -17.12 9.40 13.79
N LYS A 225 -16.36 10.19 13.05
CA LYS A 225 -16.50 11.65 12.96
C LYS A 225 -17.35 12.13 11.77
N ASN A 226 -18.41 11.42 11.37
CA ASN A 226 -19.43 11.79 10.37
C ASN A 226 -19.36 11.18 8.98
N ASP A 227 -18.54 10.18 8.72
CA ASP A 227 -18.46 9.62 7.38
C ASP A 227 -19.57 8.59 7.16
N ALA A 228 -20.44 8.85 6.19
CA ALA A 228 -21.48 7.91 5.82
C ALA A 228 -20.83 6.61 5.26
N PRO A 229 -21.08 5.43 5.83
CA PRO A 229 -20.50 4.16 5.37
C PRO A 229 -20.71 3.94 3.87
N LEU A 230 -21.86 4.36 3.34
CA LEU A 230 -22.21 4.28 1.93
C LEU A 230 -21.13 4.87 1.01
N LEU A 231 -20.51 6.02 1.38
CA LEU A 231 -19.50 6.66 0.54
C LEU A 231 -18.27 5.76 0.37
N LEU A 232 -17.75 5.22 1.47
CA LEU A 232 -16.57 4.36 1.43
C LEU A 232 -16.82 3.06 0.67
N TYR A 233 -17.98 2.43 0.85
CA TYR A 233 -18.32 1.23 0.09
C TYR A 233 -18.46 1.53 -1.41
N LEU A 234 -19.04 2.68 -1.80
CA LEU A 234 -19.12 3.11 -3.20
C LEU A 234 -17.73 3.42 -3.76
N ILE A 235 -16.90 4.12 -2.99
CA ILE A 235 -15.51 4.41 -3.39
C ILE A 235 -14.77 3.10 -3.66
N LEU A 236 -14.76 2.16 -2.71
CA LEU A 236 -14.07 0.88 -2.88
C LEU A 236 -14.66 0.02 -4.00
N LEU A 237 -15.97 0.06 -4.22
CA LEU A 237 -16.61 -0.68 -5.31
C LEU A 237 -16.25 -0.11 -6.69
N LEU A 238 -15.95 1.20 -6.78
CA LEU A 238 -15.80 1.92 -8.04
C LEU A 238 -14.38 2.43 -8.32
N HIS A 239 -13.43 2.38 -7.36
CA HIS A 239 -12.11 3.01 -7.51
C HIS A 239 -11.33 2.49 -8.74
N ASP A 240 -11.45 1.22 -9.02
CA ASP A 240 -10.74 0.52 -10.10
C ASP A 240 -11.60 0.26 -11.35
N ILE A 241 -12.82 0.79 -11.41
CA ILE A 241 -13.77 0.48 -12.47
C ILE A 241 -13.28 0.91 -13.85
N GLY A 242 -12.40 1.90 -13.91
CA GLY A 242 -11.76 2.37 -15.14
C GLY A 242 -10.79 1.38 -15.78
N LYS A 243 -10.33 0.38 -15.03
CA LYS A 243 -9.44 -0.69 -15.53
C LYS A 243 -10.07 -1.50 -16.65
N ALA A 244 -11.39 -1.57 -16.69
CA ALA A 244 -12.13 -2.22 -17.79
C ALA A 244 -11.82 -1.65 -19.17
N GLU A 245 -11.36 -0.39 -19.26
CA GLU A 245 -10.98 0.28 -20.51
C GLU A 245 -9.45 0.43 -20.67
N GLY A 246 -8.68 -0.25 -19.84
CA GLY A 246 -7.22 -0.24 -19.85
C GLY A 246 -6.61 0.30 -18.56
N VAL A 247 -5.42 -0.19 -18.26
CA VAL A 247 -4.72 0.15 -17.00
C VAL A 247 -4.21 1.59 -16.99
N LYS A 248 -3.72 2.06 -18.15
CA LYS A 248 -3.26 3.44 -18.30
C LYS A 248 -4.47 4.38 -18.21
N SER A 249 -4.37 5.38 -17.31
CA SER A 249 -5.44 6.38 -17.09
C SER A 249 -6.76 5.80 -16.54
N HIS A 250 -6.70 4.64 -15.85
CA HIS A 250 -7.89 4.03 -15.24
C HIS A 250 -8.57 4.95 -14.21
N ASP A 251 -7.82 5.84 -13.58
CA ASP A 251 -8.29 6.87 -12.69
C ASP A 251 -9.21 7.89 -13.40
N VAL A 252 -8.82 8.34 -14.61
CA VAL A 252 -9.66 9.25 -15.46
C VAL A 252 -10.89 8.52 -15.96
N ASN A 253 -10.70 7.32 -16.52
CA ASN A 253 -11.77 6.49 -17.03
C ASN A 253 -12.73 6.11 -15.89
N GLY A 254 -12.19 5.83 -14.69
CA GLY A 254 -12.98 5.53 -13.50
C GLY A 254 -13.97 6.63 -13.14
N VAL A 255 -13.54 7.89 -13.15
CA VAL A 255 -14.43 9.05 -12.91
C VAL A 255 -15.55 9.11 -13.96
N ARG A 256 -15.22 8.97 -15.24
CA ARG A 256 -16.19 9.01 -16.34
C ARG A 256 -17.23 7.89 -16.24
N ILE A 257 -16.80 6.68 -15.85
CA ILE A 257 -17.68 5.51 -15.69
C ILE A 257 -18.50 5.61 -14.40
N ALA A 258 -17.92 6.09 -13.31
CA ALA A 258 -18.60 6.17 -12.01
C ALA A 258 -19.69 7.24 -11.98
N GLN A 259 -19.52 8.36 -12.66
CA GLN A 259 -20.48 9.48 -12.62
C GLN A 259 -21.93 9.06 -13.00
N PRO A 260 -22.20 8.34 -14.10
CA PRO A 260 -23.55 7.83 -14.41
C PRO A 260 -24.10 6.87 -13.35
N ILE A 261 -23.24 6.05 -12.74
CA ILE A 261 -23.63 5.12 -11.67
C ILE A 261 -24.12 5.88 -10.45
N LEU A 262 -23.37 6.90 -10.02
CA LEU A 262 -23.73 7.74 -8.87
C LEU A 262 -25.04 8.49 -9.10
N ASN A 263 -25.27 8.97 -10.33
CA ASN A 263 -26.56 9.58 -10.73
C ASN A 263 -27.70 8.57 -10.62
N ARG A 264 -27.50 7.35 -11.16
CA ARG A 264 -28.46 6.24 -11.11
C ARG A 264 -28.81 5.85 -9.67
N PHE A 265 -27.85 5.94 -8.75
CA PHE A 265 -28.04 5.67 -7.31
C PHE A 265 -28.60 6.85 -6.53
N ASN A 266 -28.86 7.97 -7.20
CA ASN A 266 -29.38 9.20 -6.60
C ASN A 266 -28.51 9.70 -5.43
N ILE A 267 -27.17 9.65 -5.61
CA ILE A 267 -26.20 10.18 -4.65
C ILE A 267 -26.21 11.71 -4.74
N GLY A 268 -26.18 12.39 -3.59
CA GLY A 268 -26.15 13.85 -3.52
C GLY A 268 -24.89 14.45 -4.17
N ARG A 269 -24.98 15.65 -4.74
CA ARG A 269 -23.91 16.27 -5.53
C ARG A 269 -22.59 16.37 -4.75
N GLU A 270 -22.62 16.85 -3.52
CA GLU A 270 -21.45 16.97 -2.65
C GLU A 270 -20.78 15.60 -2.43
N GLN A 271 -21.56 14.56 -2.15
CA GLN A 271 -21.09 13.21 -1.98
C GLN A 271 -20.50 12.63 -3.30
N GLN A 272 -21.10 12.95 -4.43
CA GLN A 272 -20.54 12.58 -5.76
C GLN A 272 -19.16 13.21 -5.96
N GLU A 273 -19.01 14.50 -5.67
CA GLU A 273 -17.74 15.21 -5.79
C GLU A 273 -16.64 14.57 -4.93
N GLN A 274 -16.97 14.17 -3.68
CA GLN A 274 -16.05 13.44 -2.80
C GLN A 274 -15.67 12.07 -3.36
N ILE A 275 -16.65 11.27 -3.78
CA ILE A 275 -16.40 9.94 -4.35
C ILE A 275 -15.51 10.03 -5.59
N LEU A 276 -15.86 10.92 -6.53
CA LEU A 276 -15.11 11.09 -7.77
C LEU A 276 -13.70 11.63 -7.55
N PHE A 277 -13.53 12.51 -6.55
CA PHE A 277 -12.20 12.96 -6.14
C PHE A 277 -11.34 11.78 -5.68
N ILE A 278 -11.88 10.89 -4.84
CA ILE A 278 -11.13 9.74 -4.36
C ILE A 278 -10.83 8.76 -5.51
N ILE A 279 -11.80 8.45 -6.37
CA ILE A 279 -11.57 7.58 -7.55
C ILE A 279 -10.45 8.14 -8.42
N ARG A 280 -10.45 9.46 -8.67
CA ARG A 280 -9.40 10.13 -9.46
C ARG A 280 -8.02 10.05 -8.83
N ASN A 281 -7.96 10.05 -7.51
CA ASN A 281 -6.74 10.29 -6.76
C ASN A 281 -6.37 9.15 -5.79
N HIS A 282 -6.99 7.97 -5.94
CA HIS A 282 -6.87 6.88 -4.96
C HIS A 282 -5.42 6.40 -4.72
N LEU A 283 -4.55 6.51 -5.72
CA LEU A 283 -3.12 6.15 -5.60
C LEU A 283 -2.25 7.27 -5.02
N LYS A 284 -2.77 8.50 -4.91
CA LYS A 284 -1.93 9.67 -4.55
C LYS A 284 -1.37 9.56 -3.13
N MET A 285 -2.18 9.17 -2.15
CA MET A 285 -1.72 9.09 -0.77
C MET A 285 -0.60 8.06 -0.60
N ALA A 286 -0.73 6.88 -1.22
CA ALA A 286 0.31 5.87 -1.22
C ALA A 286 1.60 6.38 -1.89
N ARG A 287 1.48 7.03 -3.04
CA ARG A 287 2.64 7.64 -3.73
C ARG A 287 3.32 8.70 -2.88
N PHE A 288 2.57 9.52 -2.14
CA PHE A 288 3.15 10.55 -1.30
C PHE A 288 4.04 9.97 -0.20
N TRP A 289 3.55 9.03 0.60
CA TRP A 289 4.38 8.47 1.68
C TRP A 289 5.46 7.50 1.16
N GLN A 290 5.33 6.97 -0.05
CA GLN A 290 6.40 6.18 -0.68
C GLN A 290 7.54 7.04 -1.21
N ARG A 291 7.26 8.24 -1.68
CA ARG A 291 8.21 9.06 -2.44
C ARG A 291 8.76 10.24 -1.66
N PHE A 292 7.93 10.90 -0.85
CA PHE A 292 8.30 12.16 -0.24
C PHE A 292 8.82 12.00 1.19
N ASP A 293 9.71 12.92 1.57
CA ASP A 293 10.17 13.06 2.94
C ASP A 293 9.02 13.54 3.82
N LEU A 294 8.48 12.64 4.64
CA LEU A 294 7.38 12.98 5.55
C LEU A 294 7.84 13.86 6.71
N ASP A 295 9.14 13.93 6.94
CA ASP A 295 9.73 14.77 7.98
C ASP A 295 9.91 16.22 7.52
N ASP A 296 9.76 16.51 6.22
CA ASP A 296 9.64 17.87 5.72
C ASP A 296 8.22 18.40 5.90
N PRO A 297 8.01 19.47 6.69
CA PRO A 297 6.69 20.08 6.89
C PRO A 297 5.99 20.49 5.58
N LYS A 298 6.77 20.83 4.54
CA LYS A 298 6.24 21.17 3.23
C LYS A 298 5.52 20.01 2.55
N THR A 299 5.92 18.77 2.83
CA THR A 299 5.24 17.57 2.30
C THR A 299 3.80 17.52 2.77
N ALA A 300 3.56 17.65 4.08
CA ALA A 300 2.22 17.66 4.65
C ALA A 300 1.40 18.87 4.16
N ALA A 301 1.99 20.06 4.10
CA ALA A 301 1.35 21.26 3.58
C ALA A 301 0.97 21.14 2.10
N SER A 302 1.85 20.56 1.27
CA SER A 302 1.56 20.28 -0.13
C SER A 302 0.41 19.28 -0.29
N PHE A 303 0.39 18.24 0.53
CA PHE A 303 -0.68 17.25 0.50
C PHE A 303 -2.01 17.81 1.01
N ALA A 304 -2.00 18.65 2.04
CA ALA A 304 -3.20 19.36 2.53
C ALA A 304 -3.78 20.27 1.44
N LYS A 305 -2.93 21.03 0.75
CA LYS A 305 -3.34 21.88 -0.38
C LYS A 305 -3.93 21.06 -1.53
N PHE A 306 -3.41 19.84 -1.77
CA PHE A 306 -3.93 18.95 -2.80
C PHE A 306 -5.30 18.36 -2.42
N VAL A 307 -5.48 17.94 -1.17
CA VAL A 307 -6.73 17.30 -0.70
C VAL A 307 -7.82 18.32 -0.44
N GLU A 308 -7.46 19.54 0.02
CA GLU A 308 -8.30 20.70 0.28
C GLU A 308 -9.33 20.56 1.42
N ASP A 309 -9.65 19.32 1.84
CA ASP A 309 -10.76 19.04 2.77
C ASP A 309 -10.40 17.88 3.73
N PRO A 310 -10.53 18.08 5.06
CA PRO A 310 -10.29 17.02 6.04
C PRO A 310 -11.14 15.77 5.85
N GLN A 311 -12.36 15.90 5.30
CA GLN A 311 -13.22 14.73 5.06
C GLN A 311 -12.72 13.91 3.88
N LYS A 312 -12.31 14.54 2.77
CA LYS A 312 -11.64 13.87 1.65
C LYS A 312 -10.37 13.17 2.14
N LEU A 313 -9.60 13.80 3.03
CA LEU A 313 -8.39 13.20 3.61
C LEU A 313 -8.71 11.91 4.38
N ARG A 314 -9.74 11.91 5.23
CA ARG A 314 -10.17 10.72 5.99
C ARG A 314 -10.63 9.59 5.06
N LEU A 315 -11.45 9.93 4.06
CA LEU A 315 -11.91 8.95 3.07
C LEU A 315 -10.72 8.33 2.32
N LEU A 316 -9.76 9.15 1.89
CA LEU A 316 -8.56 8.69 1.19
C LEU A 316 -7.66 7.83 2.10
N TYR A 317 -7.53 8.20 3.38
CA TYR A 317 -6.77 7.45 4.38
C TYR A 317 -7.31 6.04 4.56
N VAL A 318 -8.60 5.89 4.81
CA VAL A 318 -9.23 4.57 4.98
C VAL A 318 -9.26 3.78 3.68
N HIS A 319 -9.53 4.46 2.55
CA HIS A 319 -9.49 3.84 1.23
C HIS A 319 -8.13 3.22 0.95
N THR A 320 -7.03 3.99 1.07
CA THR A 320 -5.67 3.53 0.76
C THR A 320 -5.26 2.31 1.59
N TYR A 321 -5.66 2.26 2.87
CA TYR A 321 -5.46 1.08 3.72
C TYR A 321 -6.21 -0.16 3.19
N CYS A 322 -7.51 -0.02 2.93
CA CYS A 322 -8.34 -1.13 2.46
C CYS A 322 -7.88 -1.64 1.09
N ASP A 323 -7.48 -0.74 0.20
CA ASP A 323 -6.97 -1.05 -1.13
C ASP A 323 -5.68 -1.86 -1.08
N ALA A 324 -4.68 -1.37 -0.34
CA ALA A 324 -3.41 -2.08 -0.16
C ALA A 324 -3.60 -3.48 0.46
N ARG A 325 -4.47 -3.61 1.47
CA ARG A 325 -4.80 -4.90 2.11
C ARG A 325 -5.57 -5.83 1.18
N GLY A 326 -6.37 -5.27 0.28
CA GLY A 326 -7.11 -6.01 -0.75
C GLY A 326 -6.22 -6.54 -1.87
N THR A 327 -5.10 -5.88 -2.15
CA THR A 327 -4.17 -6.23 -3.24
C THR A 327 -3.36 -7.48 -2.92
N ALA A 328 -2.68 -7.53 -1.78
CA ALA A 328 -1.97 -8.72 -1.31
C ALA A 328 -1.80 -8.70 0.22
N PRO A 329 -1.83 -9.89 0.89
CA PRO A 329 -1.68 -9.96 2.35
C PRO A 329 -0.34 -9.40 2.86
N THR A 330 0.72 -9.50 2.05
CA THR A 330 2.08 -9.10 2.38
C THR A 330 2.42 -7.66 1.99
N LEU A 331 1.50 -6.98 1.31
CA LEU A 331 1.76 -5.61 0.81
C LEU A 331 1.75 -4.58 1.92
N TRP A 332 1.01 -4.80 3.00
CA TRP A 332 0.90 -3.91 4.14
C TRP A 332 1.67 -4.47 5.34
N ASN A 333 2.53 -3.65 5.92
CA ASN A 333 3.30 -3.96 7.13
C ASN A 333 3.30 -2.76 8.08
N ASN A 334 3.86 -2.93 9.28
CA ASN A 334 3.87 -1.89 10.31
C ASN A 334 4.62 -0.62 9.87
N HIS A 335 5.69 -0.77 9.09
CA HIS A 335 6.43 0.38 8.56
C HIS A 335 5.56 1.22 7.62
N LYS A 336 4.87 0.59 6.66
CA LYS A 336 3.94 1.28 5.75
C LYS A 336 2.77 1.90 6.51
N ASP A 337 2.26 1.22 7.53
CA ASP A 337 1.22 1.75 8.41
C ASP A 337 1.68 3.02 9.14
N THR A 338 2.90 3.02 9.64
CA THR A 338 3.51 4.19 10.29
C THR A 338 3.65 5.36 9.33
N LEU A 339 4.18 5.13 8.12
CA LEU A 339 4.31 6.17 7.10
C LEU A 339 2.94 6.74 6.69
N HIS A 340 1.99 5.86 6.45
CA HIS A 340 0.63 6.23 6.06
C HIS A 340 -0.05 7.08 7.13
N ARG A 341 0.07 6.68 8.39
CA ARG A 341 -0.45 7.43 9.54
C ARG A 341 0.26 8.77 9.72
N THR A 342 1.58 8.79 9.57
CA THR A 342 2.37 10.04 9.70
C THR A 342 1.91 11.07 8.68
N LEU A 343 1.76 10.68 7.40
CA LEU A 343 1.23 11.59 6.38
C LEU A 343 -0.18 12.08 6.75
N TYR A 344 -1.06 11.17 7.18
CA TYR A 344 -2.42 11.52 7.55
C TYR A 344 -2.48 12.53 8.69
N VAL A 345 -1.81 12.24 9.81
CA VAL A 345 -1.84 13.10 11.01
C VAL A 345 -1.26 14.48 10.70
N ARG A 346 -0.09 14.53 10.06
CA ARG A 346 0.57 15.79 9.72
C ARG A 346 -0.22 16.62 8.72
N THR A 347 -0.89 15.96 7.77
CA THR A 347 -1.78 16.66 6.82
C THR A 347 -3.03 17.17 7.51
N LEU A 348 -3.59 16.40 8.45
CA LEU A 348 -4.76 16.83 9.22
C LEU A 348 -4.47 18.06 10.08
N GLU A 349 -3.25 18.15 10.62
CA GLU A 349 -2.77 19.32 11.35
C GLU A 349 -2.73 20.58 10.49
N GLN A 350 -2.42 20.48 9.20
CA GLN A 350 -2.34 21.63 8.28
C GLN A 350 -3.72 22.31 8.03
N PHE A 351 -4.83 21.68 8.42
CA PHE A 351 -6.16 22.30 8.38
C PHE A 351 -6.50 23.10 9.66
N GLN A 352 -5.54 23.17 10.60
CA GLN A 352 -5.63 24.05 11.77
C GLN A 352 -5.01 25.41 11.44
N ASP A 353 -5.17 26.36 12.36
CA ASP A 353 -4.55 27.67 12.25
C ASP A 353 -3.01 27.57 12.29
N ASP A 354 -2.33 28.21 11.34
CA ASP A 354 -0.87 28.17 11.21
C ASP A 354 -0.17 28.67 12.50
N GLU A 355 -0.72 29.68 13.20
CA GLU A 355 -0.16 30.16 14.45
C GLU A 355 -0.21 29.10 15.55
N ILE A 356 -1.30 28.33 15.61
CA ILE A 356 -1.46 27.23 16.57
C ILE A 356 -0.46 26.11 16.28
N ILE A 357 -0.24 25.78 15.01
CA ILE A 357 0.71 24.74 14.60
C ILE A 357 2.12 25.15 14.98
N GLU A 358 2.50 26.37 14.65
CA GLU A 358 3.83 26.89 14.93
C GLU A 358 4.11 26.97 16.45
N GLN A 359 3.12 27.40 17.23
CA GLN A 359 3.23 27.42 18.68
C GLN A 359 3.41 26.01 19.26
N LYS A 360 2.61 25.03 18.83
CA LYS A 360 2.76 23.64 19.27
C LYS A 360 4.14 23.06 18.97
N ARG A 361 4.74 23.39 17.81
CA ARG A 361 6.10 22.96 17.45
C ARG A 361 7.14 23.54 18.40
N LYS A 362 7.06 24.85 18.66
CA LYS A 362 7.97 25.51 19.60
C LYS A 362 7.84 24.97 21.02
N ASP A 363 6.61 24.74 21.47
CA ASP A 363 6.33 24.18 22.79
C ASP A 363 6.91 22.76 22.91
N LEU A 364 6.74 21.92 21.88
CA LEU A 364 7.30 20.56 21.84
C LEU A 364 8.84 20.56 21.93
N ILE A 365 9.50 21.40 21.10
CA ILE A 365 10.97 21.49 21.09
C ILE A 365 11.47 22.01 22.44
N SER A 366 10.79 23.01 23.02
CA SER A 366 11.15 23.57 24.32
C SER A 366 10.99 22.55 25.45
N MET A 367 9.92 21.77 25.41
CA MET A 367 9.67 20.68 26.37
C MET A 367 10.76 19.60 26.28
N LEU A 368 11.03 19.10 25.07
CA LEU A 368 12.09 18.12 24.82
C LEU A 368 13.47 18.62 25.29
N HIS A 369 13.76 19.88 25.01
CA HIS A 369 15.02 20.52 25.43
C HIS A 369 15.15 20.54 26.97
N GLN A 370 14.08 20.95 27.69
CA GLN A 370 14.06 20.95 29.14
C GLN A 370 14.20 19.54 29.73
N GLU A 371 13.45 18.57 29.22
CA GLU A 371 13.50 17.19 29.69
C GLU A 371 14.89 16.57 29.51
N ILE A 372 15.55 16.83 28.38
CA ILE A 372 16.91 16.34 28.10
C ILE A 372 17.95 17.05 28.98
N LEU A 373 17.80 18.36 29.24
CA LEU A 373 18.67 19.11 30.17
C LEU A 373 18.56 18.66 31.62
N GLU A 374 17.35 18.31 32.07
CA GLU A 374 17.11 17.83 33.43
C GLU A 374 17.57 16.38 33.61
N LYS A 375 17.50 15.57 32.54
CA LYS A 375 17.93 14.19 32.53
C LYS A 375 19.45 14.11 32.40
N LYS A 376 20.13 13.73 33.53
CA LYS A 376 21.57 13.53 33.51
C LYS A 376 21.95 12.38 32.57
N ILE A 377 22.50 12.68 31.38
CA ILE A 377 22.83 11.72 30.33
C ILE A 377 24.34 11.39 30.42
N GLY A 378 24.74 10.47 31.29
CA GLY A 378 26.14 10.07 31.43
C GLY A 378 27.06 11.26 31.75
N ASP A 379 28.15 11.40 30.99
CA ASP A 379 29.16 12.45 31.15
C ASP A 379 28.90 13.67 30.22
N ILE A 380 27.70 13.77 29.61
CA ILE A 380 27.37 14.86 28.71
C ILE A 380 27.07 16.13 29.50
N SER A 381 27.76 17.21 29.15
CA SER A 381 27.58 18.53 29.77
C SER A 381 26.31 19.23 29.29
N LYS A 382 25.84 20.22 30.04
CA LYS A 382 24.72 21.05 29.60
C LYS A 382 25.04 21.83 28.33
N GLU A 383 26.28 22.27 28.19
CA GLU A 383 26.77 22.98 27.02
C GLU A 383 26.72 22.12 25.76
N GLU A 384 26.95 20.81 25.87
CA GLU A 384 26.83 19.88 24.75
C GLU A 384 25.38 19.66 24.35
N VAL A 385 24.45 19.62 25.31
CA VAL A 385 23.00 19.57 25.03
C VAL A 385 22.58 20.85 24.30
N GLU A 386 22.95 22.03 24.82
CA GLU A 386 22.65 23.33 24.16
C GLU A 386 23.22 23.38 22.73
N ALA A 387 24.47 22.93 22.56
CA ALA A 387 25.10 22.87 21.24
C ALA A 387 24.31 21.93 20.30
N HIS A 388 23.85 20.78 20.80
CA HIS A 388 23.07 19.83 20.00
C HIS A 388 21.77 20.45 19.48
N PHE A 389 21.03 21.16 20.36
CA PHE A 389 19.79 21.83 19.99
C PHE A 389 20.01 23.04 19.05
N SER A 390 21.09 23.76 19.17
CA SER A 390 21.39 24.93 18.35
C SER A 390 21.95 24.61 16.95
N LEU A 391 22.63 23.47 16.83
CA LEU A 391 23.30 23.05 15.60
C LEU A 391 22.44 22.18 14.69
N LEU A 392 21.38 21.57 15.20
CA LEU A 392 20.45 20.76 14.43
C LEU A 392 19.21 21.56 14.00
N PRO A 393 18.61 21.23 12.84
CA PRO A 393 17.40 21.90 12.38
C PRO A 393 16.18 21.47 13.22
N GLU A 394 15.19 22.35 13.35
CA GLU A 394 13.95 22.09 14.12
C GLU A 394 13.24 20.79 13.67
N ARG A 395 13.26 20.48 12.37
CA ARG A 395 12.68 19.26 11.81
C ARG A 395 13.25 17.98 12.43
N TYR A 396 14.49 18.01 12.90
CA TYR A 396 15.10 16.86 13.57
C TYR A 396 14.36 16.56 14.88
N PHE A 397 14.13 17.57 15.73
CA PHE A 397 13.48 17.39 17.03
C PHE A 397 11.99 17.03 16.94
N ILE A 398 11.31 17.50 15.89
CA ILE A 398 9.90 17.19 15.64
C ILE A 398 9.73 15.72 15.20
N ASN A 399 10.75 15.12 14.58
CA ASN A 399 10.68 13.86 13.86
C ASN A 399 11.57 12.75 14.45
N THR A 400 12.12 12.99 15.61
CA THR A 400 13.02 12.05 16.29
C THR A 400 12.51 11.87 17.72
N ASP A 401 12.33 10.62 18.13
CA ASP A 401 11.91 10.32 19.48
C ASP A 401 12.97 10.69 20.50
N GLN A 402 12.56 11.01 21.73
CA GLN A 402 13.47 11.46 22.77
C GLN A 402 14.62 10.46 23.03
N GLU A 403 14.32 9.17 22.99
CA GLU A 403 15.33 8.11 23.19
C GLU A 403 16.41 8.13 22.11
N ASP A 404 16.00 8.38 20.86
CA ASP A 404 16.92 8.52 19.73
C ASP A 404 17.73 9.82 19.80
N ILE A 405 17.12 10.93 20.25
CA ILE A 405 17.84 12.18 20.49
C ILE A 405 18.94 11.97 21.54
N GLU A 406 18.63 11.29 22.64
CA GLU A 406 19.60 10.94 23.67
C GLU A 406 20.71 10.02 23.16
N LEU A 407 20.38 9.05 22.32
CA LEU A 407 21.33 8.16 21.67
C LEU A 407 22.26 8.95 20.76
N HIS A 408 21.71 9.78 19.87
CA HIS A 408 22.50 10.60 18.95
C HIS A 408 23.42 11.57 19.69
N LEU A 409 22.94 12.15 20.79
CA LEU A 409 23.75 13.03 21.64
C LEU A 409 24.96 12.28 22.23
N ARG A 410 24.76 11.04 22.73
CA ARG A 410 25.85 10.17 23.23
C ARG A 410 26.83 9.80 22.11
N MET A 411 26.33 9.50 20.92
CA MET A 411 27.17 9.17 19.77
C MET A 411 28.01 10.36 19.32
N VAL A 412 27.41 11.57 19.28
CA VAL A 412 28.12 12.81 18.95
C VAL A 412 29.20 13.13 19.99
N ASN A 413 28.88 13.03 21.30
CA ASN A 413 29.86 13.22 22.37
C ASN A 413 31.07 12.26 22.22
N LYS A 414 30.78 10.97 21.90
CA LYS A 414 31.84 9.97 21.66
C LYS A 414 32.70 10.33 20.44
N LEU A 415 32.12 10.83 19.35
CA LEU A 415 32.85 11.31 18.19
C LEU A 415 33.72 12.53 18.53
N LEU A 416 33.17 13.52 19.24
CA LEU A 416 33.88 14.72 19.67
C LEU A 416 35.08 14.38 20.58
N THR A 417 34.92 13.39 21.46
CA THR A 417 36.01 12.89 22.30
C THR A 417 37.12 12.25 21.45
N GLN A 418 36.78 11.51 20.40
CA GLN A 418 37.79 11.00 19.46
C GLN A 418 38.51 12.12 18.69
N ILE A 419 37.80 13.18 18.30
CA ILE A 419 38.37 14.33 17.62
C ILE A 419 39.47 14.99 18.46
N GLN A 420 39.28 15.12 19.77
CA GLN A 420 40.28 15.72 20.68
C GLN A 420 41.60 14.94 20.74
N THR A 421 41.60 13.65 20.43
CA THR A 421 42.75 12.76 20.48
C THR A 421 43.32 12.38 19.12
N ALA A 422 42.62 12.74 18.01
CA ALA A 422 42.99 12.36 16.66
C ALA A 422 44.06 13.26 16.06
N TYR A 423 45.00 12.64 15.33
CA TYR A 423 46.04 13.38 14.58
C TYR A 423 45.50 14.02 13.29
N SER A 424 44.41 13.54 12.74
CA SER A 424 43.79 14.05 11.52
C SER A 424 42.28 13.66 11.46
N MET A 425 41.47 14.54 10.89
CA MET A 425 40.03 14.32 10.71
C MET A 425 39.72 13.10 9.80
N GLY A 426 40.59 12.81 8.84
CA GLY A 426 40.43 11.69 7.91
C GLY A 426 40.58 10.30 8.57
N THR A 427 41.16 10.23 9.75
CA THR A 427 41.35 8.96 10.50
C THR A 427 40.29 8.67 11.56
N LEU A 428 39.27 9.53 11.64
CA LEU A 428 38.18 9.36 12.61
C LEU A 428 37.28 8.18 12.22
N ALA A 429 37.20 7.20 13.11
CA ALA A 429 36.28 6.10 12.96
C ALA A 429 34.82 6.57 13.17
N PRO A 430 33.86 6.10 12.37
CA PRO A 430 32.47 6.40 12.59
C PRO A 430 31.99 5.77 13.90
N ILE A 431 31.09 6.45 14.58
CA ILE A 431 30.37 5.88 15.74
C ILE A 431 29.13 5.19 15.22
N ILE A 432 29.00 3.91 15.48
CA ILE A 432 27.91 3.06 14.97
C ILE A 432 27.13 2.49 16.14
N HIS A 433 25.82 2.52 16.03
CA HIS A 433 24.90 1.89 16.98
C HIS A 433 23.82 1.09 16.24
N TRP A 434 23.60 -0.15 16.66
CA TRP A 434 22.58 -1.04 16.12
C TRP A 434 21.55 -1.34 17.21
N HIS A 435 20.28 -1.23 16.86
CA HIS A 435 19.20 -1.73 17.71
C HIS A 435 18.08 -2.29 16.85
N ASP A 436 17.28 -3.19 17.41
CA ASP A 436 16.16 -3.79 16.73
C ASP A 436 14.86 -3.09 17.14
N ASP A 437 14.13 -2.58 16.17
CA ASP A 437 12.76 -2.10 16.36
C ASP A 437 11.81 -3.26 16.08
N ILE A 438 11.30 -3.86 17.15
CA ILE A 438 10.43 -5.04 17.08
C ILE A 438 9.06 -4.68 16.49
N ASP A 439 8.57 -3.46 16.76
CA ASP A 439 7.28 -3.00 16.31
C ASP A 439 7.27 -2.76 14.79
N LEU A 440 8.35 -2.22 14.26
CA LEU A 440 8.55 -2.08 12.81
C LEU A 440 9.03 -3.38 12.15
N GLY A 441 9.57 -4.34 12.92
CA GLY A 441 10.18 -5.57 12.41
C GLY A 441 11.47 -5.30 11.61
N MET A 442 12.25 -4.30 12.01
CA MET A 442 13.46 -3.81 11.33
C MET A 442 14.61 -3.65 12.31
N THR A 443 15.81 -3.64 11.80
CA THR A 443 16.99 -3.19 12.55
C THR A 443 17.31 -1.75 12.15
N VAL A 444 17.58 -0.90 13.14
CA VAL A 444 17.97 0.49 12.97
C VAL A 444 19.48 0.60 13.17
N VAL A 445 20.16 1.21 12.20
CA VAL A 445 21.62 1.45 12.24
C VAL A 445 21.83 2.95 12.23
N ASN A 446 22.29 3.48 13.37
CA ASN A 446 22.69 4.87 13.47
C ASN A 446 24.20 4.99 13.25
N VAL A 447 24.61 5.93 12.39
CA VAL A 447 26.00 6.22 12.09
C VAL A 447 26.25 7.71 12.30
N VAL A 448 27.16 8.05 13.20
CA VAL A 448 27.61 9.44 13.44
C VAL A 448 29.05 9.56 13.02
N THR A 449 29.32 10.46 12.07
CA THR A 449 30.65 10.68 11.52
C THR A 449 30.81 12.11 11.01
N TRP A 450 32.04 12.49 10.61
CA TRP A 450 32.27 13.74 9.92
C TRP A 450 31.66 13.70 8.51
N ASP A 451 30.89 14.73 8.18
CA ASP A 451 30.26 14.85 6.88
C ASP A 451 31.33 15.07 5.77
N ARG A 452 31.18 14.33 4.69
CA ARG A 452 32.07 14.38 3.53
C ARG A 452 31.34 13.98 2.24
N ALA A 453 31.79 14.50 1.12
CA ALA A 453 31.22 14.15 -0.18
C ALA A 453 31.18 12.63 -0.40
N GLY A 454 30.02 12.14 -0.79
CA GLY A 454 29.80 10.73 -1.05
C GLY A 454 29.67 9.83 0.18
N LEU A 455 29.47 10.38 1.36
CA LEU A 455 29.23 9.59 2.56
C LEU A 455 28.09 8.59 2.35
N PHE A 456 26.97 9.03 1.77
CA PHE A 456 25.79 8.21 1.55
C PHE A 456 26.09 6.95 0.72
N TYR A 457 26.77 7.05 -0.44
CA TYR A 457 27.03 5.86 -1.24
C TYR A 457 28.02 4.91 -0.57
N LYS A 458 28.98 5.41 0.23
CA LYS A 458 29.90 4.57 0.99
C LYS A 458 29.18 3.77 2.07
N LEU A 459 28.23 4.38 2.79
CA LEU A 459 27.37 3.73 3.77
C LEU A 459 26.48 2.66 3.08
N ALA A 460 25.80 3.03 2.01
CA ALA A 460 24.96 2.12 1.23
C ALA A 460 25.76 0.92 0.68
N GLY A 461 26.99 1.17 0.19
CA GLY A 461 27.88 0.12 -0.30
C GLY A 461 28.33 -0.85 0.79
N ALA A 462 28.66 -0.32 1.96
CA ALA A 462 29.03 -1.16 3.11
C ALA A 462 27.85 -2.03 3.58
N LEU A 463 26.63 -1.51 3.63
CA LEU A 463 25.39 -2.27 3.93
C LEU A 463 25.11 -3.32 2.84
N THR A 464 25.27 -2.97 1.57
CA THR A 464 25.16 -3.92 0.45
C THR A 464 26.11 -5.11 0.64
N LEU A 465 27.38 -4.84 1.00
CA LEU A 465 28.37 -5.89 1.23
C LEU A 465 28.12 -6.69 2.50
N ALA A 466 27.47 -6.10 3.51
CA ALA A 466 26.98 -6.80 4.68
C ALA A 466 25.83 -7.78 4.36
N GLY A 467 25.15 -7.58 3.23
CA GLY A 467 24.09 -8.46 2.76
C GLY A 467 22.74 -8.20 3.37
N VAL A 468 22.46 -6.98 3.73
CA VAL A 468 21.19 -6.54 4.28
C VAL A 468 20.43 -5.68 3.26
N ASN A 469 19.12 -5.63 3.38
CA ASN A 469 18.28 -4.78 2.54
C ASN A 469 17.97 -3.47 3.25
N ILE A 470 18.23 -2.35 2.58
CA ILE A 470 17.90 -1.01 3.08
C ILE A 470 16.43 -0.73 2.71
N VAL A 471 15.65 -0.31 3.70
CA VAL A 471 14.21 0.02 3.53
C VAL A 471 14.00 1.54 3.48
N SER A 472 14.72 2.27 4.33
CA SER A 472 14.62 3.73 4.41
C SER A 472 15.88 4.30 5.02
N THR A 473 16.14 5.57 4.74
CA THR A 473 17.26 6.29 5.35
C THR A 473 16.84 7.69 5.79
N LYS A 474 17.48 8.21 6.83
CA LYS A 474 17.42 9.61 7.25
C LYS A 474 18.85 10.10 7.37
N ALA A 475 19.19 11.18 6.69
CA ALA A 475 20.50 11.81 6.78
C ALA A 475 20.32 13.25 7.25
N ILE A 476 20.98 13.62 8.32
CA ILE A 476 20.91 14.95 8.91
C ILE A 476 22.31 15.42 9.24
N THR A 477 22.71 16.54 8.66
CA THR A 477 24.00 17.16 8.96
C THR A 477 23.82 18.34 9.91
N ARG A 478 24.58 18.35 11.01
CA ARG A 478 24.69 19.46 11.94
C ARG A 478 25.46 20.60 11.29
N LYS A 479 25.26 21.83 11.76
CA LYS A 479 25.97 23.03 11.23
C LYS A 479 27.50 22.97 11.39
N ASP A 480 27.99 22.12 12.29
CA ASP A 480 29.42 21.85 12.52
C ASP A 480 29.93 20.65 11.70
N HIS A 481 29.27 20.28 10.62
CA HIS A 481 29.64 19.20 9.72
C HIS A 481 29.69 17.79 10.33
N ILE A 482 28.95 17.54 11.39
CA ILE A 482 28.72 16.18 11.90
C ILE A 482 27.46 15.63 11.27
N SER A 483 27.56 14.51 10.54
CA SER A 483 26.43 13.78 9.99
C SER A 483 25.89 12.78 10.99
N ILE A 484 24.57 12.71 11.07
CA ILE A 484 23.79 11.71 11.81
C ILE A 484 22.94 10.97 10.78
N ASP A 485 23.35 9.77 10.41
CA ASP A 485 22.70 8.95 9.40
C ASP A 485 22.00 7.76 10.06
N THR A 486 20.72 7.60 9.82
CA THR A 486 19.90 6.49 10.33
C THR A 486 19.43 5.64 9.17
N PHE A 487 19.74 4.35 9.19
CA PHE A 487 19.29 3.36 8.20
C PHE A 487 18.33 2.38 8.85
N TYR A 488 17.18 2.21 8.23
CA TYR A 488 16.23 1.15 8.55
C TYR A 488 16.48 -0.01 7.60
N ILE A 489 16.89 -1.15 8.15
CA ILE A 489 17.33 -2.31 7.37
C ILE A 489 16.60 -3.57 7.80
N ILE A 490 16.50 -4.53 6.87
CA ILE A 490 15.94 -5.85 7.12
C ILE A 490 16.88 -6.95 6.63
N ASP A 491 16.77 -8.12 7.23
CA ASP A 491 17.39 -9.33 6.70
C ASP A 491 16.77 -9.68 5.33
N PRO A 492 17.53 -10.23 4.36
CA PRO A 492 16.97 -10.65 3.07
C PRO A 492 15.84 -11.67 3.16
N SER A 493 15.80 -12.47 4.23
CA SER A 493 14.68 -13.38 4.53
C SER A 493 13.48 -12.70 5.19
N GLY A 494 13.60 -11.40 5.51
CA GLY A 494 12.61 -10.59 6.23
C GLY A 494 12.87 -10.52 7.74
N GLY A 495 12.42 -9.42 8.36
CA GLY A 495 12.58 -9.17 9.80
C GLY A 495 13.91 -8.53 10.18
N THR A 496 14.23 -8.55 11.46
CA THR A 496 15.44 -7.92 12.01
C THR A 496 16.71 -8.67 11.64
N VAL A 497 17.84 -7.95 11.54
CA VAL A 497 19.16 -8.49 11.19
C VAL A 497 19.82 -9.07 12.46
N SER A 498 19.64 -10.35 12.70
CA SER A 498 20.18 -11.06 13.87
C SER A 498 21.63 -11.54 13.70
N ASP A 499 22.19 -11.55 12.49
CA ASP A 499 23.52 -12.07 12.21
C ASP A 499 24.61 -11.06 12.58
N GLU A 500 25.39 -11.37 13.63
CA GLU A 500 26.56 -10.60 13.99
C GLU A 500 27.63 -10.49 12.89
N LYS A 501 27.66 -11.42 11.92
CA LYS A 501 28.59 -11.34 10.79
C LYS A 501 28.24 -10.14 9.90
N ALA A 502 26.96 -9.89 9.67
CA ALA A 502 26.53 -8.74 8.88
C ALA A 502 27.02 -7.44 9.52
N ARG A 503 26.90 -7.29 10.83
CA ARG A 503 27.41 -6.13 11.60
C ARG A 503 28.92 -5.95 11.44
N LYS A 504 29.70 -7.01 11.65
CA LYS A 504 31.16 -7.00 11.52
C LYS A 504 31.62 -6.71 10.07
N VAL A 505 30.92 -7.24 9.09
CA VAL A 505 31.21 -6.96 7.67
C VAL A 505 30.94 -5.50 7.37
N PHE A 506 29.81 -4.96 7.82
CA PHE A 506 29.47 -3.56 7.64
C PHE A 506 30.55 -2.63 8.23
N GLU A 507 30.90 -2.81 9.50
CA GLU A 507 31.91 -2.00 10.20
C GLU A 507 33.25 -2.05 9.47
N LYS A 508 33.70 -3.25 9.08
CA LYS A 508 34.96 -3.41 8.33
C LYS A 508 34.93 -2.71 6.98
N ARG A 509 33.81 -2.87 6.21
CA ARG A 509 33.70 -2.25 4.88
C ARG A 509 33.57 -0.74 4.95
N LEU A 510 32.92 -0.25 6.00
CA LEU A 510 32.81 1.17 6.25
C LEU A 510 34.18 1.79 6.61
N ASP A 511 34.97 1.10 7.45
CA ASP A 511 36.34 1.48 7.77
C ASP A 511 37.22 1.51 6.50
N GLU A 512 37.13 0.47 5.66
CA GLU A 512 37.84 0.43 4.38
C GLU A 512 37.47 1.62 3.47
N ALA A 513 36.15 2.00 3.43
CA ALA A 513 35.67 3.07 2.57
C ALA A 513 35.94 4.49 3.11
N LEU A 514 35.84 4.70 4.42
CA LEU A 514 35.94 6.02 5.03
C LEU A 514 37.36 6.39 5.49
N ILE A 515 38.11 5.42 6.02
CA ILE A 515 39.44 5.65 6.56
C ILE A 515 40.53 5.27 5.56
N GLN A 516 40.39 4.12 4.88
CA GLN A 516 41.39 3.66 3.91
C GLN A 516 41.10 4.16 2.49
N GLU A 517 40.00 4.92 2.31
CA GLU A 517 39.54 5.48 1.01
C GLU A 517 39.44 4.46 -0.12
N LYS A 518 39.17 3.18 0.22
CA LYS A 518 39.03 2.11 -0.78
C LYS A 518 37.67 2.21 -1.48
N GLU A 519 37.71 2.09 -2.79
CA GLU A 519 36.51 1.90 -3.60
C GLU A 519 35.84 0.56 -3.32
N LEU A 520 34.53 0.54 -3.03
CA LEU A 520 33.79 -0.68 -2.73
C LEU A 520 33.27 -1.40 -3.98
N MET A 521 33.28 -0.73 -5.17
CA MET A 521 32.76 -1.28 -6.40
C MET A 521 33.31 -2.68 -6.74
N PRO A 522 34.64 -2.93 -6.70
CA PRO A 522 35.16 -4.26 -7.05
C PRO A 522 34.63 -5.38 -6.15
N ALA A 523 34.42 -5.08 -4.86
CA ALA A 523 33.87 -6.06 -3.94
C ALA A 523 32.35 -6.29 -4.16
N ILE A 524 31.62 -5.26 -4.61
CA ILE A 524 30.21 -5.34 -4.98
C ILE A 524 30.07 -6.19 -6.25
N ASP A 525 30.88 -5.92 -7.28
CA ASP A 525 30.88 -6.68 -8.55
C ASP A 525 31.21 -8.17 -8.32
N GLU A 526 32.21 -8.46 -7.47
CA GLU A 526 32.54 -9.83 -7.07
C GLU A 526 31.37 -10.54 -6.37
N ARG A 527 30.66 -9.82 -5.49
CA ARG A 527 29.47 -10.35 -4.80
C ARG A 527 28.33 -10.60 -5.76
N GLU A 528 28.06 -9.67 -6.67
CA GLU A 528 27.04 -9.78 -7.71
C GLU A 528 27.30 -11.03 -8.59
N ALA A 529 28.54 -11.18 -9.09
CA ALA A 529 28.96 -12.34 -9.89
C ALA A 529 28.79 -13.69 -9.15
N LYS A 530 29.17 -13.76 -7.87
CA LYS A 530 28.98 -14.97 -7.05
C LYS A 530 27.53 -15.38 -6.88
N ILE A 531 26.63 -14.42 -6.80
CA ILE A 531 25.19 -14.71 -6.65
C ILE A 531 24.58 -15.05 -8.01
N ALA A 532 25.03 -14.41 -9.09
CA ALA A 532 24.62 -14.78 -10.45
C ALA A 532 24.99 -16.23 -10.79
N ASP A 533 26.19 -16.68 -10.43
CA ASP A 533 26.62 -18.08 -10.62
C ASP A 533 25.77 -19.10 -9.81
N GLN A 534 25.17 -18.69 -8.72
CA GLN A 534 24.31 -19.54 -7.87
C GLN A 534 22.84 -19.55 -8.33
N ARG A 535 22.42 -18.58 -9.14
CA ARG A 535 21.08 -18.52 -9.74
C ARG A 535 21.10 -19.25 -11.07
N ASN A 536 20.24 -20.24 -11.25
CA ASN A 536 20.00 -20.81 -12.56
C ASN A 536 19.38 -19.75 -13.47
N ASP A 537 19.93 -19.56 -14.68
CA ASP A 537 19.41 -18.62 -15.72
C ASP A 537 17.91 -18.77 -16.05
N LYS A 538 17.28 -19.83 -15.60
CA LYS A 538 15.85 -20.11 -15.82
C LYS A 538 14.89 -19.37 -14.86
N ASP A 539 15.41 -18.74 -13.82
CA ASP A 539 14.59 -18.05 -12.81
C ASP A 539 14.52 -16.51 -12.99
N MET A 540 15.17 -15.98 -14.01
CA MET A 540 15.08 -14.56 -14.35
C MET A 540 13.84 -14.29 -15.21
N LEU A 541 12.73 -13.98 -14.56
CA LEU A 541 11.60 -13.31 -15.23
C LEU A 541 12.08 -11.93 -15.71
N PRO A 542 11.74 -11.51 -16.93
CA PRO A 542 11.95 -10.14 -17.35
C PRO A 542 11.29 -9.20 -16.33
N ALA A 543 11.92 -8.06 -16.07
CA ALA A 543 11.36 -7.06 -15.17
C ALA A 543 9.90 -6.78 -15.56
N PRO A 544 8.96 -6.83 -14.61
CA PRO A 544 7.53 -6.68 -14.92
C PRO A 544 7.17 -5.26 -15.40
N PHE A 545 8.11 -4.33 -15.28
CA PHE A 545 7.98 -2.95 -15.75
C PHE A 545 9.24 -2.53 -16.48
N PRO A 546 9.11 -1.67 -17.51
CA PRO A 546 10.27 -1.05 -18.10
C PRO A 546 10.97 -0.19 -17.03
N PRO A 547 12.31 -0.27 -16.92
CA PRO A 547 13.06 0.59 -16.03
C PRO A 547 12.83 2.05 -16.41
N SER A 548 12.69 2.92 -15.42
CA SER A 548 12.47 4.36 -15.64
C SER A 548 13.24 5.19 -14.64
N VAL A 549 13.70 6.36 -15.11
CA VAL A 549 14.30 7.41 -14.29
C VAL A 549 13.60 8.72 -14.60
N ASP A 550 13.03 9.33 -13.57
CA ASP A 550 12.45 10.66 -13.65
C ASP A 550 13.27 11.63 -12.79
N VAL A 551 13.67 12.75 -13.37
CA VAL A 551 14.39 13.83 -12.68
C VAL A 551 13.59 15.10 -12.88
N TYR A 552 13.15 15.72 -11.79
CA TYR A 552 12.31 16.91 -11.84
C TYR A 552 12.52 17.80 -10.61
N HIS A 553 12.18 19.08 -10.77
CA HIS A 553 12.14 20.02 -9.65
C HIS A 553 10.71 20.13 -9.13
N GLU A 554 10.48 19.71 -7.88
CA GLU A 554 9.19 19.83 -7.23
C GLU A 554 9.04 21.23 -6.62
N LEU A 555 8.27 22.08 -7.28
CA LEU A 555 8.10 23.49 -6.91
C LEU A 555 7.50 23.69 -5.52
N SER A 556 6.60 22.82 -5.10
CA SER A 556 5.96 22.91 -3.79
C SER A 556 6.93 22.65 -2.65
N LEU A 557 7.90 21.77 -2.87
CA LEU A 557 8.92 21.40 -1.89
C LEU A 557 10.21 22.23 -2.06
N LYS A 558 10.39 22.88 -3.21
CA LYS A 558 11.65 23.53 -3.62
C LYS A 558 12.83 22.56 -3.54
N GLN A 559 12.65 21.35 -4.08
CA GLN A 559 13.63 20.25 -4.06
C GLN A 559 13.74 19.65 -5.46
N THR A 560 14.97 19.25 -5.83
CA THR A 560 15.16 18.41 -7.02
C THR A 560 15.08 16.95 -6.61
N ILE A 561 14.22 16.21 -7.29
CA ILE A 561 13.89 14.83 -6.98
C ILE A 561 14.28 13.93 -8.14
N ILE A 562 14.90 12.81 -7.81
CA ILE A 562 15.17 11.69 -8.72
C ILE A 562 14.29 10.53 -8.28
N GLU A 563 13.47 10.02 -9.17
CA GLU A 563 12.73 8.76 -8.98
C GLU A 563 13.31 7.70 -9.91
N VAL A 564 13.65 6.56 -9.33
CA VAL A 564 14.19 5.42 -10.06
C VAL A 564 13.27 4.22 -9.87
N GLN A 565 12.92 3.57 -10.96
CA GLN A 565 12.26 2.27 -10.96
C GLN A 565 13.08 1.30 -11.79
N ALA A 566 13.55 0.21 -11.19
CA ALA A 566 14.41 -0.77 -11.85
C ALA A 566 14.23 -2.16 -11.22
N SER A 567 14.73 -3.21 -11.91
CA SER A 567 14.91 -4.51 -11.27
C SER A 567 15.88 -4.39 -10.11
N ASP A 568 15.48 -4.92 -8.93
CA ASP A 568 16.36 -4.92 -7.77
C ASP A 568 17.55 -5.85 -8.00
N ARG A 569 18.74 -5.30 -7.85
CA ARG A 569 20.00 -6.03 -7.97
C ARG A 569 21.04 -5.54 -6.97
N ILE A 570 22.00 -6.38 -6.69
CA ILE A 570 23.07 -6.08 -5.74
C ILE A 570 23.86 -4.86 -6.22
N GLY A 571 24.00 -3.88 -5.33
CA GLY A 571 24.77 -2.67 -5.61
C GLY A 571 24.05 -1.60 -6.45
N LEU A 572 22.78 -1.79 -6.84
CA LEU A 572 22.02 -0.78 -7.58
C LEU A 572 22.03 0.57 -6.85
N LEU A 573 21.66 0.59 -5.57
CA LEU A 573 21.67 1.81 -4.74
C LEU A 573 23.05 2.46 -4.67
N TYR A 574 24.11 1.67 -4.53
CA TYR A 574 25.49 2.16 -4.53
C TYR A 574 25.87 2.82 -5.87
N ARG A 575 25.53 2.17 -6.99
CA ARG A 575 25.82 2.69 -8.35
C ARG A 575 25.11 4.01 -8.61
N ILE A 576 23.82 4.08 -8.28
CA ILE A 576 22.99 5.28 -8.44
C ILE A 576 23.54 6.41 -7.57
N SER A 577 23.70 6.21 -6.27
CA SER A 577 24.14 7.24 -5.35
C SER A 577 25.58 7.70 -5.61
N ARG A 578 26.47 6.79 -6.05
CA ARG A 578 27.83 7.13 -6.48
C ARG A 578 27.84 8.01 -7.75
N LEU A 579 26.98 7.72 -8.72
CA LEU A 579 26.84 8.54 -9.93
C LEU A 579 26.33 9.95 -9.57
N ILE A 580 25.29 10.05 -8.75
CA ILE A 580 24.74 11.34 -8.27
C ILE A 580 25.87 12.19 -7.66
N THR A 581 26.66 11.61 -6.76
CA THR A 581 27.79 12.31 -6.12
C THR A 581 28.88 12.68 -7.12
N LYS A 582 29.25 11.78 -8.06
CA LYS A 582 30.27 12.06 -9.09
C LYS A 582 29.91 13.23 -10.00
N MET A 583 28.62 13.44 -10.23
CA MET A 583 28.11 14.56 -11.01
C MET A 583 27.97 15.85 -10.21
N GLY A 584 28.46 15.89 -8.95
CA GLY A 584 28.51 17.09 -8.12
C GLY A 584 27.20 17.39 -7.39
N PHE A 585 26.36 16.38 -7.17
CA PHE A 585 25.15 16.51 -6.38
C PHE A 585 25.29 15.80 -5.04
N ASP A 586 24.79 16.44 -4.00
CA ASP A 586 24.68 15.86 -2.67
C ASP A 586 23.27 15.28 -2.43
N ILE A 587 23.19 14.14 -1.71
CA ILE A 587 21.95 13.46 -1.38
C ILE A 587 21.54 13.85 0.04
N GLY A 588 20.53 14.70 0.17
CA GLY A 588 20.00 15.13 1.46
C GLY A 588 18.96 14.21 2.08
N PHE A 589 18.33 13.37 1.26
CA PHE A 589 17.34 12.39 1.69
C PHE A 589 17.22 11.29 0.63
N ALA A 590 16.99 10.04 1.08
CA ALA A 590 16.66 8.94 0.20
C ALA A 590 15.58 8.07 0.81
N ARG A 591 14.59 7.73 -0.01
CA ARG A 591 13.58 6.72 0.27
C ARG A 591 13.85 5.53 -0.61
N ILE A 592 14.12 4.40 0.01
CA ILE A 592 14.46 3.15 -0.67
C ILE A 592 13.31 2.19 -0.46
N ALA A 593 12.79 1.64 -1.53
CA ALA A 593 11.71 0.66 -1.44
C ALA A 593 11.93 -0.45 -2.47
N THR A 594 12.06 -1.68 -1.98
CA THR A 594 12.09 -2.86 -2.84
C THR A 594 10.83 -3.66 -2.63
N GLU A 595 10.04 -3.82 -3.68
CA GLU A 595 8.84 -4.64 -3.65
C GLU A 595 8.92 -5.73 -4.72
N ARG A 596 8.95 -6.99 -4.29
CA ARG A 596 8.97 -8.18 -5.17
C ARG A 596 10.04 -8.13 -6.27
N GLY A 597 11.24 -7.65 -5.92
CA GLY A 597 12.35 -7.58 -6.86
C GLY A 597 12.35 -6.35 -7.78
N VAL A 598 11.51 -5.35 -7.50
CA VAL A 598 11.54 -4.03 -8.14
C VAL A 598 11.99 -2.99 -7.10
N ALA A 599 13.08 -2.30 -7.39
CA ALA A 599 13.53 -1.14 -6.65
C ALA A 599 12.76 0.09 -7.10
N MET A 600 12.23 0.84 -6.13
CA MET A 600 11.54 2.13 -6.33
C MET A 600 12.16 3.13 -5.37
N ASP A 601 13.21 3.80 -5.84
CA ASP A 601 14.02 4.66 -5.01
C ASP A 601 13.77 6.13 -5.36
N THR A 602 13.69 6.96 -4.34
CA THR A 602 13.55 8.41 -4.49
C THR A 602 14.69 9.11 -3.76
N PHE A 603 15.39 10.02 -4.46
CA PHE A 603 16.49 10.80 -3.90
C PHE A 603 16.17 12.29 -3.99
N TYR A 604 16.41 13.01 -2.91
CA TYR A 604 16.41 14.46 -2.90
C TYR A 604 17.84 14.96 -3.01
N ILE A 605 18.11 15.68 -4.07
CA ILE A 605 19.45 16.12 -4.39
C ILE A 605 19.59 17.65 -4.33
N LYS A 606 20.80 18.09 -3.97
CA LYS A 606 21.22 19.48 -3.99
C LYS A 606 22.49 19.60 -4.79
N ASN A 607 22.69 20.76 -5.44
CA ASN A 607 23.98 21.07 -6.08
C ASN A 607 24.93 21.58 -5.02
N GLU A 608 26.13 21.01 -4.91
CA GLU A 608 27.16 21.47 -3.97
C GLU A 608 27.66 22.88 -4.24
N LYS A 609 27.49 23.40 -5.47
CA LYS A 609 28.13 24.65 -5.94
C LYS A 609 27.21 25.86 -6.10
N SER A 610 25.89 25.71 -6.05
CA SER A 610 24.96 26.84 -6.20
C SER A 610 23.63 26.58 -5.49
N GLU A 611 23.17 27.59 -4.73
CA GLU A 611 21.81 27.62 -4.16
C GLU A 611 20.72 27.98 -5.19
N GLU A 612 21.11 28.48 -6.38
CA GLU A 612 20.21 28.89 -7.46
C GLU A 612 20.24 27.87 -8.61
N ASP A 613 19.06 27.45 -9.01
CA ASP A 613 18.71 26.65 -10.18
C ASP A 613 19.79 25.71 -10.73
N THR A 614 19.71 24.46 -10.34
CA THR A 614 20.43 23.36 -11.01
C THR A 614 20.23 23.49 -12.51
N HIS A 615 21.32 23.75 -13.23
CA HIS A 615 21.26 23.91 -14.68
C HIS A 615 20.56 22.73 -15.32
N THR A 616 19.49 22.98 -16.05
CA THR A 616 18.66 21.97 -16.71
C THR A 616 19.50 20.97 -17.52
N SER A 617 20.64 21.38 -18.07
CA SER A 617 21.57 20.51 -18.80
C SER A 617 22.23 19.44 -17.92
N ALA A 618 22.67 19.78 -16.69
CA ALA A 618 23.27 18.80 -15.76
C ALA A 618 22.26 17.77 -15.27
N LEU A 619 21.01 18.15 -15.09
CA LEU A 619 19.94 17.23 -14.73
C LEU A 619 19.55 16.30 -15.89
N ILE A 620 19.58 16.79 -17.13
CA ILE A 620 19.35 15.96 -18.31
C ILE A 620 20.48 14.91 -18.44
N GLU A 621 21.73 15.33 -18.31
CA GLU A 621 22.88 14.43 -18.35
C GLU A 621 22.82 13.39 -17.22
N LEU A 622 22.49 13.83 -16.00
CA LEU A 622 22.31 12.92 -14.86
C LEU A 622 21.22 11.87 -15.14
N ARG A 623 20.09 12.27 -15.70
CA ARG A 623 19.02 11.36 -16.08
C ARG A 623 19.48 10.34 -17.12
N GLU A 624 20.20 10.78 -18.17
CA GLU A 624 20.70 9.89 -19.23
C GLU A 624 21.71 8.86 -18.69
N GLU A 625 22.58 9.26 -17.79
CA GLU A 625 23.55 8.35 -17.17
C GLU A 625 22.88 7.37 -16.19
N LEU A 626 21.89 7.83 -15.41
CA LEU A 626 21.08 6.97 -14.55
C LEU A 626 20.29 5.96 -15.36
N ASP A 627 19.71 6.38 -16.49
CA ASP A 627 18.98 5.51 -17.41
C ASP A 627 19.84 4.34 -17.93
N LYS A 628 21.15 4.56 -18.12
CA LYS A 628 22.07 3.48 -18.49
C LYS A 628 22.22 2.47 -17.36
N ILE A 629 22.44 2.96 -16.12
CA ILE A 629 22.57 2.09 -14.94
C ILE A 629 21.34 1.21 -14.73
N VAL A 630 20.14 1.75 -14.88
CA VAL A 630 18.90 0.99 -14.60
C VAL A 630 18.52 0.01 -15.71
N LYS A 631 19.07 0.19 -16.92
CA LYS A 631 18.84 -0.69 -18.08
C LYS A 631 19.86 -1.82 -18.21
N GLU A 632 21.02 -1.71 -17.57
CA GLU A 632 22.01 -2.78 -17.39
C GLU A 632 21.44 -3.91 -16.50
#